data_590ab98575850838c0491b2bcbcb1fff
#
_entry.id   590ab98575850838c0491b2bcbcb1fff
#
_cell.length_a   1.000
_cell.length_b   1.000
_cell.length_c   1.000
_cell.angle_alpha   90.00
_cell.angle_beta   90.00
_cell.angle_gamma   90.00
#
_symmetry.space_group_name_H-M   'P 1'
#
loop_
_entity.id
_entity.type
_entity.pdbx_description
1 polymer ?
#
loop_
_entity_poly.entity_id
_entity_poly.type
_entity_poly.pdbx_seq_one_letter_code
_entity_poly.pdbx_strand_id
1 'polypeptide(L)'
;WSAFARTDLVDRSGDTGLNLYVDGGAGSYMFRFPGDYRRLFFLRREAAFFPYYFGKRERALIIGPGGGADVLYALMTGWRDIEAVEINPEIVDLVRERGDYNGHLYDLQGVDVHTGDGRNYLQRSDRRYDLIALPLVYAEAADLVGYALAENYLFTREAFAAYLDHLDEGGRLALVVHNHALMLRVVATLEALWLERGGEPGRILDHLVVVNGTRGDATSEEAYRPLLLVQKKPYTAYQLGQLRKVMAELELNAYFLPGLRERSAFAPLRTAGLAAFVAATEFDISPVTDDRPFFYDAIPGLDVKLVWLLLGSGFLGVLALLAPLASGAIRERRLGELPPLLWAFFAAGLGAGFMMVEI
;
A
#
# COMPACT_ATOMS: atom_id res chain seq x y z
N TRP A 1 8.63 -21.25 -0.40
CA TRP A 1 7.61 -21.20 -1.43
C TRP A 1 6.28 -21.68 -0.86
N SER A 2 5.24 -20.86 -0.94
CA SER A 2 3.87 -21.24 -0.61
C SER A 2 2.96 -21.14 -1.83
N ALA A 3 1.68 -21.43 -1.62
CA ALA A 3 0.65 -21.16 -2.62
C ALA A 3 0.44 -19.65 -2.85
N PHE A 4 0.96 -18.80 -1.94
CA PHE A 4 0.83 -17.34 -2.03
C PHE A 4 1.97 -16.69 -2.82
N ALA A 5 3.21 -17.02 -2.47
CA ALA A 5 4.38 -16.33 -2.99
C ALA A 5 5.68 -17.03 -2.59
N ARG A 6 6.78 -16.57 -3.15
CA ARG A 6 8.12 -16.84 -2.64
C ARG A 6 8.50 -15.78 -1.60
N THR A 7 8.83 -16.20 -0.39
CA THR A 7 9.32 -15.30 0.67
C THR A 7 10.82 -15.51 0.88
N ASP A 8 11.61 -14.46 0.74
CA ASP A 8 13.06 -14.46 0.96
C ASP A 8 13.41 -13.55 2.14
N LEU A 9 14.24 -14.05 3.04
CA LEU A 9 14.80 -13.26 4.15
C LEU A 9 16.28 -13.01 3.88
N VAL A 10 16.67 -11.75 3.75
CA VAL A 10 18.01 -11.34 3.35
C VAL A 10 18.68 -10.54 4.47
N ASP A 11 19.82 -11.05 4.95
CA ASP A 11 20.73 -10.31 5.83
C ASP A 11 21.69 -9.48 4.97
N ARG A 12 21.57 -8.17 5.05
CA ARG A 12 22.59 -7.26 4.49
C ARG A 12 23.53 -6.86 5.60
N SER A 13 24.77 -7.29 5.50
CA SER A 13 25.83 -7.04 6.52
C SER A 13 25.89 -5.55 6.87
N GLY A 14 25.71 -5.24 8.16
CA GLY A 14 25.68 -3.87 8.69
C GLY A 14 24.31 -3.28 8.95
N ASP A 15 23.23 -3.95 8.54
CA ASP A 15 21.88 -3.52 8.82
C ASP A 15 21.44 -3.82 10.26
N THR A 16 20.54 -3.01 10.78
CA THR A 16 19.92 -3.19 12.10
C THR A 16 18.81 -4.24 12.11
N GLY A 17 18.59 -4.92 10.98
CA GLY A 17 17.56 -5.92 10.79
C GLY A 17 17.68 -6.70 9.49
N LEU A 18 16.71 -7.57 9.23
CA LEU A 18 16.62 -8.43 8.07
C LEU A 18 15.59 -7.85 7.09
N ASN A 19 15.91 -7.87 5.81
CA ASN A 19 14.99 -7.51 4.74
C ASN A 19 14.19 -8.75 4.33
N LEU A 20 12.88 -8.62 4.35
CA LEU A 20 11.93 -9.65 3.93
C LEU A 20 11.36 -9.25 2.57
N TYR A 21 11.53 -10.10 1.57
CA TYR A 21 11.02 -9.89 0.21
C TYR A 21 9.96 -10.93 -0.12
N VAL A 22 8.92 -10.49 -0.83
CA VAL A 22 7.90 -11.35 -1.41
C VAL A 22 8.02 -11.25 -2.93
N ASP A 23 8.24 -12.38 -3.60
CA ASP A 23 8.48 -12.48 -5.06
C ASP A 23 9.59 -11.54 -5.58
N GLY A 24 10.57 -11.28 -4.72
CA GLY A 24 11.73 -10.45 -5.02
C GLY A 24 11.47 -8.93 -5.05
N GLY A 25 10.22 -8.50 -4.84
CA GLY A 25 9.84 -7.09 -4.98
C GLY A 25 9.22 -6.48 -3.74
N ALA A 26 8.19 -7.11 -3.19
CA ALA A 26 7.52 -6.60 -2.00
C ALA A 26 8.43 -6.75 -0.78
N GLY A 27 8.76 -5.66 -0.08
CA GLY A 27 9.71 -5.68 1.02
C GLY A 27 9.10 -5.24 2.35
N SER A 28 9.41 -5.98 3.40
CA SER A 28 9.19 -5.59 4.78
C SER A 28 10.50 -5.70 5.55
N TYR A 29 10.53 -5.22 6.78
CA TYR A 29 11.74 -5.18 7.57
C TYR A 29 11.51 -5.82 8.94
N MET A 30 12.36 -6.77 9.30
CA MET A 30 12.38 -7.40 10.61
C MET A 30 13.53 -6.84 11.43
N PHE A 31 13.23 -6.02 12.42
CA PHE A 31 14.23 -5.42 13.28
C PHE A 31 14.82 -6.42 14.27
N ARG A 32 16.12 -6.29 14.56
CA ARG A 32 16.76 -7.01 15.65
C ARG A 32 16.32 -6.40 16.98
N PHE A 33 15.53 -7.15 17.74
CA PHE A 33 14.99 -6.70 19.02
C PHE A 33 15.31 -7.70 20.15
N PRO A 34 16.35 -7.46 20.93
CA PRO A 34 16.73 -8.31 22.07
C PRO A 34 15.96 -7.97 23.36
N GLY A 35 14.78 -7.34 23.29
CA GLY A 35 13.99 -6.94 24.45
C GLY A 35 14.28 -5.54 25.01
N ASP A 36 15.26 -4.81 24.48
CA ASP A 36 15.60 -3.45 24.92
C ASP A 36 15.17 -2.39 23.87
N TYR A 37 14.04 -1.73 24.11
CA TYR A 37 13.51 -0.70 23.23
C TYR A 37 14.43 0.50 23.01
N ARG A 38 15.38 0.78 23.90
CA ARG A 38 16.33 1.90 23.75
C ARG A 38 17.18 1.75 22.49
N ARG A 39 17.47 0.51 22.10
CA ARG A 39 18.23 0.20 20.88
C ARG A 39 17.45 0.55 19.59
N LEU A 40 16.15 0.70 19.68
CA LEU A 40 15.25 0.99 18.58
C LEU A 40 14.76 2.44 18.56
N PHE A 41 15.32 3.35 19.39
CA PHE A 41 14.88 4.74 19.45
C PHE A 41 15.01 5.50 18.13
N PHE A 42 15.89 5.05 17.23
CA PHE A 42 16.00 5.63 15.89
C PHE A 42 14.71 5.47 15.07
N LEU A 43 13.90 4.44 15.33
CA LEU A 43 12.62 4.19 14.69
C LEU A 43 11.58 5.28 14.95
N ARG A 44 11.72 6.05 16.02
CA ARG A 44 10.84 7.17 16.35
C ARG A 44 10.86 8.29 15.29
N ARG A 45 11.86 8.28 14.42
CA ARG A 45 12.02 9.25 13.32
C ARG A 45 11.36 8.78 12.03
N GLU A 46 10.84 7.55 12.00
CA GLU A 46 10.07 7.05 10.87
C GLU A 46 8.67 7.65 10.88
N ALA A 47 8.16 8.09 9.72
CA ALA A 47 6.80 8.62 9.63
C ALA A 47 5.76 7.58 10.06
N ALA A 48 5.99 6.30 9.75
CA ALA A 48 5.13 5.19 10.14
C ALA A 48 5.04 5.00 11.67
N PHE A 49 6.02 5.46 12.45
CA PHE A 49 5.97 5.47 13.91
C PHE A 49 4.93 6.47 14.48
N PHE A 50 4.71 7.56 13.75
CA PHE A 50 3.92 8.70 14.23
C PHE A 50 2.49 8.36 14.66
N PRO A 51 1.72 7.50 13.96
CA PRO A 51 0.35 7.15 14.34
C PRO A 51 0.24 6.53 15.73
N TYR A 52 1.27 5.83 16.18
CA TYR A 52 1.28 5.10 17.44
C TYR A 52 1.60 5.99 18.65
N TYR A 53 2.15 7.19 18.41
CA TYR A 53 2.70 8.02 19.47
C TYR A 53 1.67 8.76 20.30
N PHE A 54 0.44 8.99 19.82
CA PHE A 54 -0.56 9.80 20.51
C PHE A 54 -1.95 9.15 20.56
N GLY A 55 -2.85 9.79 21.33
CA GLY A 55 -4.21 9.35 21.58
C GLY A 55 -4.32 8.27 22.65
N LYS A 56 -5.49 7.71 22.78
CA LYS A 56 -5.77 6.56 23.62
C LYS A 56 -5.04 5.35 23.02
N ARG A 57 -4.36 4.56 23.80
CA ARG A 57 -3.51 3.47 23.36
C ARG A 57 -3.98 2.14 23.92
N GLU A 58 -5.27 1.87 23.77
CA GLU A 58 -5.84 0.65 24.29
C GLU A 58 -5.82 -0.44 23.23
N ARG A 59 -6.45 -0.22 22.07
CA ARG A 59 -6.56 -1.24 21.04
C ARG A 59 -6.13 -0.74 19.66
N ALA A 60 -5.18 -1.44 19.05
CA ALA A 60 -4.72 -1.22 17.67
C ALA A 60 -5.00 -2.45 16.81
N LEU A 61 -5.42 -2.20 15.57
CA LEU A 61 -5.42 -3.19 14.49
C LEU A 61 -4.37 -2.80 13.46
N ILE A 62 -3.48 -3.73 13.12
CA ILE A 62 -2.43 -3.56 12.11
C ILE A 62 -2.71 -4.54 10.96
N ILE A 63 -3.01 -4.03 9.78
CA ILE A 63 -3.26 -4.84 8.59
C ILE A 63 -1.99 -4.90 7.74
N GLY A 64 -1.41 -6.08 7.58
CA GLY A 64 -0.14 -6.30 6.89
C GLY A 64 1.09 -5.93 7.73
N PRO A 65 1.29 -6.52 8.92
CA PRO A 65 2.42 -6.22 9.80
C PRO A 65 3.78 -6.65 9.22
N GLY A 66 3.79 -7.58 8.25
CA GLY A 66 5.00 -8.05 7.57
C GLY A 66 6.07 -8.55 8.55
N GLY A 67 7.25 -7.93 8.56
CA GLY A 67 8.36 -8.23 9.49
C GLY A 67 8.18 -7.70 10.91
N GLY A 68 7.03 -7.08 11.23
CA GLY A 68 6.65 -6.68 12.57
C GLY A 68 7.07 -5.26 12.99
N ALA A 69 7.49 -4.40 12.07
CA ALA A 69 7.91 -3.03 12.41
C ALA A 69 6.80 -2.24 13.12
N ASP A 70 5.58 -2.29 12.62
CA ASP A 70 4.44 -1.58 13.19
C ASP A 70 3.99 -2.15 14.54
N VAL A 71 4.13 -3.46 14.75
CA VAL A 71 3.94 -4.09 16.07
C VAL A 71 4.97 -3.55 17.07
N LEU A 72 6.24 -3.38 16.66
CA LEU A 72 7.26 -2.75 17.50
C LEU A 72 6.92 -1.30 17.82
N TYR A 73 6.43 -0.52 16.86
CA TYR A 73 6.01 0.88 17.11
C TYR A 73 4.89 0.95 18.15
N ALA A 74 3.90 0.06 18.05
CA ALA A 74 2.81 -0.04 19.01
C ALA A 74 3.33 -0.38 20.43
N LEU A 75 4.19 -1.40 20.54
CA LEU A 75 4.79 -1.82 21.81
C LEU A 75 5.67 -0.72 22.43
N MET A 76 6.53 -0.06 21.62
CA MET A 76 7.41 1.04 22.06
C MET A 76 6.62 2.24 22.60
N THR A 77 5.39 2.41 22.18
CA THR A 77 4.52 3.51 22.58
C THR A 77 3.50 3.10 23.63
N GLY A 78 3.50 1.84 24.05
CA GLY A 78 2.72 1.35 25.20
C GLY A 78 1.27 0.97 24.88
N TRP A 79 0.98 0.55 23.66
CA TRP A 79 -0.31 -0.06 23.31
C TRP A 79 -0.48 -1.38 24.06
N ARG A 80 -1.72 -1.72 24.44
CA ARG A 80 -2.03 -2.83 25.35
C ARG A 80 -2.62 -4.04 24.64
N ASP A 81 -3.41 -3.82 23.61
CA ASP A 81 -4.12 -4.81 22.85
C ASP A 81 -3.81 -4.54 21.36
N ILE A 82 -2.92 -5.34 20.78
CA ILE A 82 -2.41 -5.19 19.42
C ILE A 82 -2.84 -6.42 18.64
N GLU A 83 -3.82 -6.22 17.78
CA GLU A 83 -4.22 -7.22 16.80
C GLU A 83 -3.49 -6.94 15.48
N ALA A 84 -2.89 -7.96 14.89
CA ALA A 84 -2.21 -7.86 13.62
C ALA A 84 -2.72 -8.94 12.66
N VAL A 85 -3.01 -8.57 11.42
CA VAL A 85 -3.55 -9.50 10.43
C VAL A 85 -2.66 -9.50 9.20
N GLU A 86 -2.03 -10.66 8.95
CA GLU A 86 -1.12 -10.88 7.81
C GLU A 86 -1.75 -11.88 6.84
N ILE A 87 -1.80 -11.52 5.56
CA ILE A 87 -2.40 -12.38 4.54
C ILE A 87 -1.52 -13.58 4.22
N ASN A 88 -0.19 -13.42 4.29
CA ASN A 88 0.76 -14.46 3.96
C ASN A 88 1.17 -15.27 5.21
N PRO A 89 0.73 -16.53 5.36
CA PRO A 89 1.06 -17.36 6.52
C PRO A 89 2.57 -17.60 6.67
N GLU A 90 3.32 -17.68 5.55
CA GLU A 90 4.77 -17.87 5.63
C GLU A 90 5.49 -16.70 6.28
N ILE A 91 4.99 -15.47 6.13
CA ILE A 91 5.57 -14.32 6.82
C ILE A 91 5.38 -14.47 8.32
N VAL A 92 4.20 -14.87 8.78
CA VAL A 92 3.91 -15.08 10.21
C VAL A 92 4.82 -16.16 10.78
N ASP A 93 4.93 -17.30 10.08
CA ASP A 93 5.77 -18.42 10.48
C ASP A 93 7.26 -18.01 10.53
N LEU A 94 7.73 -17.31 9.50
CA LEU A 94 9.10 -16.82 9.41
C LEU A 94 9.46 -15.85 10.55
N VAL A 95 8.54 -14.94 10.90
CA VAL A 95 8.76 -14.01 12.03
C VAL A 95 8.83 -14.79 13.35
N ARG A 96 7.97 -15.79 13.55
CA ARG A 96 7.99 -16.66 14.76
C ARG A 96 9.25 -17.52 14.81
N GLU A 97 9.68 -18.13 13.70
CA GLU A 97 10.92 -18.92 13.62
C GLU A 97 12.17 -18.09 13.97
N ARG A 98 12.13 -16.79 13.77
CA ARG A 98 13.20 -15.85 14.12
C ARG A 98 13.01 -15.18 15.49
N GLY A 99 12.27 -15.82 16.39
CA GLY A 99 11.97 -15.28 17.71
C GLY A 99 13.18 -14.82 18.50
N ASP A 100 14.28 -15.59 18.52
CA ASP A 100 15.54 -15.20 19.17
C ASP A 100 16.17 -13.92 18.58
N TYR A 101 15.90 -13.63 17.31
CA TYR A 101 16.38 -12.44 16.63
C TYR A 101 15.49 -11.22 16.89
N ASN A 102 14.17 -11.40 16.81
CA ASN A 102 13.20 -10.32 16.90
C ASN A 102 12.51 -10.22 18.29
N GLY A 103 13.01 -10.96 19.30
CA GLY A 103 12.47 -10.91 20.65
C GLY A 103 11.12 -11.56 20.83
N HIS A 104 10.81 -12.59 20.03
CA HIS A 104 9.50 -13.28 20.01
C HIS A 104 8.31 -12.32 19.82
N LEU A 105 8.51 -11.32 18.94
CA LEU A 105 7.65 -10.15 18.79
C LEU A 105 6.17 -10.49 18.63
N TYR A 106 5.86 -11.55 17.85
CA TYR A 106 4.49 -11.96 17.58
C TYR A 106 3.85 -12.81 18.69
N ASP A 107 4.64 -13.20 19.67
CA ASP A 107 4.19 -14.01 20.81
C ASP A 107 4.27 -13.23 22.14
N LEU A 108 4.53 -11.90 22.06
CA LEU A 108 4.56 -11.05 23.25
C LEU A 108 3.16 -10.84 23.82
N GLN A 109 3.08 -10.71 25.14
CA GLN A 109 1.81 -10.42 25.81
C GLN A 109 1.15 -9.14 25.27
N GLY A 110 -0.11 -9.22 24.89
CA GLY A 110 -0.88 -8.12 24.30
C GLY A 110 -0.71 -7.97 22.78
N VAL A 111 -0.01 -8.93 22.15
CA VAL A 111 0.08 -9.05 20.69
C VAL A 111 -0.65 -10.31 20.26
N ASP A 112 -1.59 -10.17 19.33
CA ASP A 112 -2.36 -11.28 18.76
C ASP A 112 -2.27 -11.21 17.22
N VAL A 113 -1.60 -12.20 16.62
CA VAL A 113 -1.33 -12.22 15.18
C VAL A 113 -2.17 -13.30 14.50
N HIS A 114 -3.01 -12.87 13.56
CA HIS A 114 -3.89 -13.69 12.78
C HIS A 114 -3.43 -13.80 11.33
N THR A 115 -3.59 -14.97 10.72
CA THR A 115 -3.38 -15.15 9.28
C THR A 115 -4.71 -15.02 8.56
N GLY A 116 -4.76 -14.14 7.56
CA GLY A 116 -5.95 -13.94 6.74
C GLY A 116 -6.02 -12.57 6.07
N ASP A 117 -7.11 -12.34 5.35
CA ASP A 117 -7.40 -11.03 4.76
C ASP A 117 -7.86 -10.05 5.84
N GLY A 118 -7.17 -8.88 5.91
CA GLY A 118 -7.38 -7.89 6.97
C GLY A 118 -8.77 -7.23 6.93
N ARG A 119 -9.33 -7.04 5.75
CA ARG A 119 -10.69 -6.49 5.60
C ARG A 119 -11.74 -7.50 6.03
N ASN A 120 -11.61 -8.75 5.62
CA ASN A 120 -12.49 -9.83 6.04
C ASN A 120 -12.44 -10.06 7.55
N TYR A 121 -11.25 -9.97 8.14
CA TYR A 121 -11.07 -10.03 9.59
C TYR A 121 -11.87 -8.94 10.29
N LEU A 122 -11.70 -7.70 9.86
CA LEU A 122 -12.39 -6.56 10.44
C LEU A 122 -13.91 -6.67 10.30
N GLN A 123 -14.41 -7.07 9.13
CA GLN A 123 -15.86 -7.21 8.89
C GLN A 123 -16.54 -8.28 9.74
N ARG A 124 -15.78 -9.27 10.24
CA ARG A 124 -16.27 -10.32 11.14
C ARG A 124 -16.12 -9.97 12.61
N SER A 125 -15.47 -8.84 12.93
CA SER A 125 -15.20 -8.39 14.28
C SER A 125 -16.25 -7.36 14.70
N ASP A 126 -16.76 -7.48 15.93
CA ASP A 126 -17.56 -6.44 16.57
C ASP A 126 -16.70 -5.44 17.36
N ARG A 127 -15.38 -5.61 17.33
CA ARG A 127 -14.42 -4.77 18.08
C ARG A 127 -14.31 -3.38 17.45
N ARG A 128 -14.00 -2.41 18.32
CA ARG A 128 -13.63 -1.04 17.92
C ARG A 128 -12.19 -0.76 18.32
N TYR A 129 -11.54 0.09 17.53
CA TYR A 129 -10.11 0.35 17.64
C TYR A 129 -9.82 1.82 17.82
N ASP A 130 -8.82 2.14 18.65
CA ASP A 130 -8.27 3.50 18.77
C ASP A 130 -7.35 3.83 17.58
N LEU A 131 -6.78 2.79 16.95
CA LEU A 131 -5.98 2.90 15.74
C LEU A 131 -6.24 1.70 14.83
N ILE A 132 -6.52 1.96 13.57
CA ILE A 132 -6.41 1.00 12.48
C ILE A 132 -5.27 1.48 11.59
N ALA A 133 -4.22 0.68 11.47
CA ALA A 133 -3.03 0.99 10.68
C ALA A 133 -2.91 0.08 9.48
N LEU A 134 -2.76 0.68 8.31
CA LEU A 134 -2.32 0.04 7.08
C LEU A 134 -0.92 0.59 6.77
N PRO A 135 0.15 -0.06 7.28
CA PRO A 135 1.50 0.28 6.86
C PRO A 135 1.63 0.09 5.36
N LEU A 136 2.79 0.35 4.79
CA LEU A 136 3.00 0.20 3.35
C LEU A 136 2.75 -1.27 2.94
N VAL A 137 1.48 -1.60 2.70
CA VAL A 137 0.98 -2.99 2.55
C VAL A 137 1.47 -3.64 1.26
N TYR A 138 1.93 -2.85 0.29
CA TYR A 138 2.58 -3.29 -0.93
C TYR A 138 3.89 -2.54 -1.11
N ALA A 139 4.99 -3.24 -1.30
CA ALA A 139 6.30 -2.65 -1.51
C ALA A 139 6.55 -2.22 -2.96
N GLU A 140 7.72 -1.64 -3.18
CA GLU A 140 8.23 -1.02 -4.43
C GLU A 140 8.06 -1.84 -5.73
N ALA A 141 7.67 -3.11 -5.65
CA ALA A 141 7.30 -3.92 -6.82
C ALA A 141 6.04 -3.43 -7.55
N ALA A 142 5.26 -2.53 -6.93
CA ALA A 142 4.14 -1.86 -7.61
C ALA A 142 4.57 -1.02 -8.84
N ASP A 143 5.86 -0.70 -8.97
CA ASP A 143 6.43 -0.08 -10.18
C ASP A 143 6.70 -1.08 -11.32
N LEU A 144 6.54 -2.38 -11.09
CA LEU A 144 6.63 -3.41 -12.12
C LEU A 144 5.27 -3.59 -12.81
N VAL A 145 5.29 -3.68 -14.12
CA VAL A 145 4.20 -3.66 -15.12
C VAL A 145 2.97 -4.57 -14.84
N GLY A 146 2.85 -5.25 -13.74
CA GLY A 146 1.72 -6.13 -13.44
C GLY A 146 0.79 -5.65 -12.32
N TYR A 147 1.25 -4.78 -11.44
CA TYR A 147 0.47 -4.40 -10.25
C TYR A 147 -0.59 -3.32 -10.48
N ALA A 148 -0.48 -2.54 -11.55
CA ALA A 148 -1.51 -1.55 -11.90
C ALA A 148 -2.87 -2.22 -12.14
N LEU A 149 -2.86 -3.45 -12.66
CA LEU A 149 -4.05 -4.25 -12.94
C LEU A 149 -4.42 -5.22 -11.80
N ALA A 150 -3.65 -5.26 -10.72
CA ALA A 150 -3.96 -6.10 -9.57
C ALA A 150 -5.13 -5.50 -8.76
N GLU A 151 -6.13 -6.31 -8.50
CA GLU A 151 -7.24 -5.95 -7.62
C GLU A 151 -6.74 -5.74 -6.18
N ASN A 152 -7.12 -4.62 -5.59
CA ASN A 152 -6.78 -4.30 -4.21
C ASN A 152 -8.00 -3.78 -3.44
N TYR A 153 -8.58 -4.64 -2.65
CA TYR A 153 -9.80 -4.38 -1.88
C TYR A 153 -9.56 -3.66 -0.55
N LEU A 154 -8.31 -3.36 -0.17
CA LEU A 154 -7.98 -2.63 1.07
C LEU A 154 -8.15 -1.11 0.94
N PHE A 155 -8.16 -0.58 -0.29
CA PHE A 155 -8.22 0.87 -0.55
C PHE A 155 -9.50 1.29 -1.28
N THR A 156 -10.53 0.45 -1.24
CA THR A 156 -11.84 0.79 -1.82
C THR A 156 -12.65 1.67 -0.88
N ARG A 157 -13.62 2.36 -1.42
CA ARG A 157 -14.59 3.17 -0.65
C ARG A 157 -15.28 2.32 0.44
N GLU A 158 -15.65 1.10 0.10
CA GLU A 158 -16.30 0.14 0.99
C GLU A 158 -15.34 -0.31 2.11
N ALA A 159 -14.05 -0.46 1.81
CA ALA A 159 -13.02 -0.74 2.82
C ALA A 159 -12.88 0.43 3.80
N PHE A 160 -12.78 1.66 3.28
CA PHE A 160 -12.70 2.85 4.13
C PHE A 160 -13.94 3.04 4.99
N ALA A 161 -15.14 2.70 4.46
CA ALA A 161 -16.36 2.67 5.25
C ALA A 161 -16.22 1.71 6.45
N ALA A 162 -15.78 0.47 6.18
CA ALA A 162 -15.57 -0.54 7.23
C ALA A 162 -14.54 -0.08 8.27
N TYR A 163 -13.40 0.48 7.85
CA TYR A 163 -12.38 0.99 8.79
C TYR A 163 -12.94 2.09 9.69
N LEU A 164 -13.59 3.10 9.10
CA LEU A 164 -14.15 4.21 9.88
C LEU A 164 -15.25 3.74 10.83
N ASP A 165 -16.07 2.76 10.44
CA ASP A 165 -17.15 2.22 11.29
C ASP A 165 -16.61 1.42 12.48
N HIS A 166 -15.42 0.81 12.36
CA HIS A 166 -14.75 0.09 13.45
C HIS A 166 -13.79 0.96 14.27
N LEU A 167 -13.66 2.25 13.98
CA LEU A 167 -12.95 3.15 14.90
C LEU A 167 -13.81 3.51 16.11
N ASP A 168 -13.16 3.66 17.24
CA ASP A 168 -13.73 4.36 18.39
C ASP A 168 -13.96 5.85 18.09
N GLU A 169 -14.69 6.57 18.93
CA GLU A 169 -15.03 7.99 18.75
C GLU A 169 -13.80 8.90 18.56
N GLY A 170 -12.70 8.61 19.25
CA GLY A 170 -11.41 9.30 19.12
C GLY A 170 -10.37 8.53 18.34
N GLY A 171 -10.79 7.42 17.72
CA GLY A 171 -9.93 6.56 16.94
C GLY A 171 -9.53 7.17 15.60
N ARG A 172 -8.48 6.62 15.00
CA ARG A 172 -7.95 7.06 13.72
C ARG A 172 -7.53 5.93 12.82
N LEU A 173 -7.69 6.15 11.54
CA LEU A 173 -7.15 5.34 10.46
C LEU A 173 -5.81 5.93 10.04
N ALA A 174 -4.77 5.11 9.97
CA ALA A 174 -3.44 5.48 9.50
C ALA A 174 -3.10 4.68 8.24
N LEU A 175 -2.78 5.38 7.16
CA LEU A 175 -2.49 4.79 5.86
C LEU A 175 -1.14 5.29 5.36
N VAL A 176 -0.23 4.38 5.00
CA VAL A 176 1.00 4.76 4.28
C VAL A 176 0.85 4.33 2.83
N VAL A 177 1.05 5.26 1.90
CA VAL A 177 1.01 4.97 0.46
C VAL A 177 2.31 5.36 -0.23
N HIS A 178 2.57 4.81 -1.42
CA HIS A 178 3.88 4.90 -2.08
C HIS A 178 4.24 6.30 -2.55
N ASN A 179 3.27 7.04 -3.08
CA ASN A 179 3.55 8.30 -3.77
C ASN A 179 2.39 9.30 -3.68
N HIS A 180 2.61 10.46 -4.28
CA HIS A 180 1.68 11.57 -4.32
C HIS A 180 0.36 11.23 -5.02
N ALA A 181 0.40 10.55 -6.17
CA ALA A 181 -0.80 10.19 -6.93
C ALA A 181 -1.73 9.28 -6.13
N LEU A 182 -1.19 8.25 -5.47
CA LEU A 182 -1.97 7.35 -4.61
C LEU A 182 -2.52 8.06 -3.37
N MET A 183 -1.80 9.04 -2.81
CA MET A 183 -2.31 9.89 -1.74
C MET A 183 -3.55 10.68 -2.21
N LEU A 184 -3.48 11.30 -3.38
CA LEU A 184 -4.61 12.03 -3.95
C LEU A 184 -5.80 11.09 -4.22
N ARG A 185 -5.54 9.86 -4.70
CA ARG A 185 -6.57 8.83 -4.92
C ARG A 185 -7.24 8.40 -3.61
N VAL A 186 -6.49 8.21 -2.53
CA VAL A 186 -7.07 7.96 -1.19
C VAL A 186 -7.99 9.10 -0.78
N VAL A 187 -7.54 10.35 -0.95
CA VAL A 187 -8.36 11.53 -0.59
C VAL A 187 -9.62 11.61 -1.44
N ALA A 188 -9.55 11.33 -2.75
CA ALA A 188 -10.72 11.30 -3.63
C ALA A 188 -11.71 10.19 -3.21
N THR A 189 -11.21 9.00 -2.85
CA THR A 189 -12.05 7.88 -2.39
C THR A 189 -12.71 8.18 -1.04
N LEU A 190 -11.98 8.81 -0.11
CA LEU A 190 -12.54 9.27 1.17
C LEU A 190 -13.59 10.38 0.99
N GLU A 191 -13.36 11.32 0.05
CA GLU A 191 -14.35 12.35 -0.28
C GLU A 191 -15.62 11.74 -0.88
N ALA A 192 -15.50 10.75 -1.77
CA ALA A 192 -16.65 10.05 -2.32
C ALA A 192 -17.48 9.37 -1.22
N LEU A 193 -16.82 8.68 -0.27
CA LEU A 193 -17.49 8.12 0.90
C LEU A 193 -18.13 9.20 1.78
N TRP A 194 -17.43 10.32 1.98
CA TRP A 194 -17.93 11.45 2.78
C TRP A 194 -19.22 12.02 2.20
N LEU A 195 -19.26 12.23 0.87
CA LEU A 195 -20.43 12.73 0.17
C LEU A 195 -21.60 11.73 0.20
N GLU A 196 -21.33 10.44 0.04
CA GLU A 196 -22.33 9.37 0.14
C GLU A 196 -22.99 9.35 1.54
N ARG A 197 -22.23 9.67 2.59
CA ARG A 197 -22.73 9.78 3.96
C ARG A 197 -23.40 11.13 4.26
N GLY A 198 -23.62 11.97 3.25
CA GLY A 198 -24.29 13.28 3.38
C GLY A 198 -23.39 14.41 3.87
N GLY A 199 -22.08 14.24 3.77
CA GLY A 199 -21.10 15.27 4.13
C GLY A 199 -21.05 16.39 3.08
N GLU A 200 -20.60 17.59 3.50
CA GLU A 200 -20.41 18.73 2.59
C GLU A 200 -19.11 18.56 1.76
N PRO A 201 -19.12 18.98 0.47
CA PRO A 201 -17.95 18.87 -0.40
C PRO A 201 -16.69 19.52 0.19
N GLY A 202 -15.55 18.81 0.09
CA GLY A 202 -14.24 19.26 0.55
C GLY A 202 -14.04 19.27 2.07
N ARG A 203 -15.09 18.96 2.86
CA ARG A 203 -14.96 18.95 4.33
C ARG A 203 -14.24 17.73 4.88
N ILE A 204 -14.07 16.66 4.09
CA ILE A 204 -13.23 15.52 4.45
C ILE A 204 -11.79 15.97 4.81
N LEU A 205 -11.31 17.05 4.21
CA LEU A 205 -9.99 17.62 4.49
C LEU A 205 -9.83 18.11 5.94
N ASP A 206 -10.92 18.44 6.63
CA ASP A 206 -10.87 18.80 8.05
C ASP A 206 -10.66 17.60 8.97
N HIS A 207 -10.86 16.40 8.44
CA HIS A 207 -10.68 15.10 9.08
C HIS A 207 -9.33 14.45 8.77
N LEU A 208 -8.50 15.11 7.97
CA LEU A 208 -7.28 14.56 7.39
C LEU A 208 -6.04 15.33 7.86
N VAL A 209 -4.99 14.59 8.20
CA VAL A 209 -3.63 15.09 8.36
C VAL A 209 -2.72 14.25 7.47
N VAL A 210 -1.78 14.87 6.76
CA VAL A 210 -0.80 14.15 5.96
C VAL A 210 0.62 14.52 6.39
N VAL A 211 1.42 13.50 6.65
CA VAL A 211 2.84 13.60 7.02
C VAL A 211 3.68 13.06 5.87
N ASN A 212 4.75 13.77 5.52
CA ASN A 212 5.68 13.29 4.50
C ASN A 212 6.55 12.15 5.04
N GLY A 213 6.71 11.07 4.27
CA GLY A 213 7.41 9.85 4.70
C GLY A 213 8.92 9.97 4.76
N THR A 214 9.50 11.05 4.23
CA THR A 214 10.93 11.32 4.34
C THR A 214 11.17 12.68 5.00
N ARG A 215 12.41 12.88 5.48
CA ARG A 215 12.94 14.19 5.87
C ARG A 215 13.12 15.14 4.66
N GLY A 216 12.54 14.76 3.50
CA GLY A 216 12.64 15.52 2.25
C GLY A 216 12.19 16.96 2.41
N ASP A 217 12.53 17.75 1.41
CA ASP A 217 12.26 19.18 1.38
C ASP A 217 10.80 19.49 1.75
N ALA A 218 10.65 20.18 2.88
CA ALA A 218 9.34 20.61 3.37
C ALA A 218 8.61 21.53 2.39
N THR A 219 9.32 22.05 1.37
CA THR A 219 8.79 22.93 0.33
C THR A 219 8.24 22.17 -0.88
N SER A 220 8.56 20.85 -1.02
CA SER A 220 8.06 20.05 -2.13
C SER A 220 6.52 20.04 -2.16
N GLU A 221 5.95 20.30 -3.33
CA GLU A 221 4.52 20.12 -3.59
C GLU A 221 4.14 18.64 -3.75
N GLU A 222 5.11 17.75 -4.00
CA GLU A 222 4.91 16.33 -4.06
C GLU A 222 5.19 15.67 -2.71
N ALA A 223 4.30 14.77 -2.31
CA ALA A 223 4.48 13.94 -1.13
C ALA A 223 5.22 12.65 -1.50
N TYR A 224 6.18 12.26 -0.67
CA TYR A 224 6.91 11.00 -0.80
C TYR A 224 6.53 10.05 0.34
N ARG A 225 6.11 8.83 0.01
CA ARG A 225 5.60 7.83 0.98
C ARG A 225 4.72 8.48 2.07
N PRO A 226 3.66 9.22 1.66
CA PRO A 226 2.87 9.98 2.61
C PRO A 226 2.11 9.06 3.55
N LEU A 227 2.11 9.44 4.82
CA LEU A 227 1.24 8.90 5.85
C LEU A 227 0.00 9.79 5.97
N LEU A 228 -1.17 9.21 5.76
CA LEU A 228 -2.45 9.87 5.98
C LEU A 228 -3.04 9.43 7.32
N LEU A 229 -3.48 10.39 8.13
CA LEU A 229 -4.21 10.16 9.36
C LEU A 229 -5.63 10.70 9.22
N VAL A 230 -6.61 9.81 9.31
CA VAL A 230 -8.03 10.13 9.15
C VAL A 230 -8.77 9.82 10.43
N GLN A 231 -9.66 10.71 10.89
CA GLN A 231 -10.53 10.48 12.04
C GLN A 231 -11.99 10.85 11.73
N LYS A 232 -12.94 10.29 12.52
CA LYS A 232 -14.38 10.53 12.33
C LYS A 232 -14.79 11.98 12.54
N LYS A 233 -14.15 12.69 13.46
CA LYS A 233 -14.44 14.09 13.80
C LYS A 233 -13.38 15.00 13.19
N PRO A 234 -13.72 16.25 12.84
CA PRO A 234 -12.73 17.20 12.37
C PRO A 234 -11.61 17.38 13.40
N TYR A 235 -10.39 17.60 12.93
CA TYR A 235 -9.27 17.94 13.80
C TYR A 235 -9.51 19.29 14.47
N THR A 236 -9.42 19.33 15.79
CA THR A 236 -9.49 20.58 16.56
C THR A 236 -8.16 21.33 16.51
N ALA A 237 -8.18 22.65 16.71
CA ALA A 237 -6.96 23.46 16.80
C ALA A 237 -5.99 22.95 17.88
N TYR A 238 -6.54 22.45 19.00
CA TYR A 238 -5.73 21.83 20.06
C TYR A 238 -5.00 20.57 19.58
N GLN A 239 -5.73 19.65 18.93
CA GLN A 239 -5.13 18.43 18.38
C GLN A 239 -4.04 18.75 17.35
N LEU A 240 -4.31 19.67 16.42
CA LEU A 240 -3.33 20.09 15.41
C LEU A 240 -2.08 20.73 16.04
N GLY A 241 -2.26 21.49 17.11
CA GLY A 241 -1.15 22.04 17.90
C GLY A 241 -0.28 20.94 18.53
N GLN A 242 -0.91 19.91 19.11
CA GLN A 242 -0.20 18.75 19.68
C GLN A 242 0.53 17.95 18.59
N LEU A 243 -0.15 17.65 17.47
CA LEU A 243 0.46 16.94 16.33
C LEU A 243 1.70 17.66 15.82
N ARG A 244 1.59 18.99 15.64
CA ARG A 244 2.71 19.84 15.18
C ARG A 244 3.89 19.82 16.14
N LYS A 245 3.63 19.82 17.45
CA LYS A 245 4.67 19.70 18.47
C LYS A 245 5.40 18.34 18.38
N VAL A 246 4.63 17.25 18.31
CA VAL A 246 5.19 15.90 18.19
C VAL A 246 5.96 15.74 16.88
N MET A 247 5.45 16.24 15.76
CA MET A 247 6.17 16.23 14.48
C MET A 247 7.52 16.94 14.58
N ALA A 248 7.56 18.09 15.26
CA ALA A 248 8.81 18.83 15.47
C ALA A 248 9.80 18.05 16.37
N GLU A 249 9.32 17.38 17.41
CA GLU A 249 10.15 16.53 18.28
C GLU A 249 10.71 15.30 17.54
N LEU A 250 9.94 14.73 16.62
CA LEU A 250 10.33 13.57 15.82
C LEU A 250 11.04 13.96 14.51
N GLU A 251 11.26 15.25 14.25
CA GLU A 251 11.86 15.78 13.03
C GLU A 251 11.08 15.40 11.75
N LEU A 252 9.73 15.31 11.86
CA LEU A 252 8.84 14.95 10.78
C LEU A 252 8.29 16.19 10.06
N ASN A 253 8.10 16.08 8.76
CA ASN A 253 7.54 17.16 7.93
C ASN A 253 6.04 16.93 7.71
N ALA A 254 5.21 17.85 8.21
CA ALA A 254 3.80 17.88 7.82
C ALA A 254 3.70 18.22 6.34
N TYR A 255 3.01 17.39 5.56
CA TYR A 255 2.61 17.74 4.21
C TYR A 255 1.34 18.59 4.23
N PHE A 256 0.30 18.15 4.95
CA PHE A 256 -0.97 18.85 5.06
C PHE A 256 -1.47 18.86 6.51
N LEU A 257 -1.92 20.02 6.99
CA LEU A 257 -2.58 20.22 8.27
C LEU A 257 -3.74 21.20 8.06
N PRO A 258 -5.00 20.82 8.30
CA PRO A 258 -6.15 21.67 7.99
C PRO A 258 -6.06 23.02 8.69
N GLY A 259 -6.21 24.11 7.92
CA GLY A 259 -6.15 25.48 8.42
C GLY A 259 -4.77 25.98 8.89
N LEU A 260 -3.76 25.11 8.95
CA LEU A 260 -2.39 25.48 9.37
C LEU A 260 -1.35 25.33 8.25
N ARG A 261 -1.49 24.30 7.45
CA ARG A 261 -0.64 24.04 6.28
C ARG A 261 -1.47 23.46 5.16
N GLU A 262 -1.97 24.33 4.34
CA GLU A 262 -2.73 23.98 3.16
C GLU A 262 -1.79 23.63 1.98
N ARG A 263 -2.29 22.87 1.01
CA ARG A 263 -1.58 22.50 -0.22
C ARG A 263 -2.41 22.84 -1.43
N SER A 264 -1.76 23.32 -2.47
CA SER A 264 -2.37 23.67 -3.76
C SER A 264 -3.11 22.50 -4.37
N ALA A 265 -2.58 21.28 -4.23
CA ALA A 265 -3.19 20.04 -4.69
C ALA A 265 -4.60 19.79 -4.14
N PHE A 266 -4.91 20.24 -2.92
CA PHE A 266 -6.25 20.07 -2.31
C PHE A 266 -7.20 21.25 -2.54
N ALA A 267 -6.71 22.36 -3.09
CA ALA A 267 -7.54 23.55 -3.33
C ALA A 267 -8.77 23.26 -4.21
N PRO A 268 -8.67 22.53 -5.35
CA PRO A 268 -9.83 22.20 -6.17
C PRO A 268 -10.91 21.44 -5.40
N LEU A 269 -10.53 20.54 -4.48
CA LEU A 269 -11.49 19.79 -3.66
C LEU A 269 -12.28 20.71 -2.74
N ARG A 270 -11.64 21.69 -2.11
CA ARG A 270 -12.31 22.67 -1.23
C ARG A 270 -13.20 23.66 -1.97
N THR A 271 -12.81 24.07 -3.19
CA THR A 271 -13.46 25.17 -3.88
C THR A 271 -14.49 24.75 -4.91
N ALA A 272 -14.29 23.58 -5.54
CA ALA A 272 -15.08 23.13 -6.67
C ALA A 272 -15.53 21.65 -6.58
N GLY A 273 -15.14 20.95 -5.50
CA GLY A 273 -15.57 19.58 -5.20
C GLY A 273 -14.82 18.48 -5.94
N LEU A 274 -15.30 17.24 -5.77
CA LEU A 274 -14.59 16.02 -6.18
C LEU A 274 -14.28 15.97 -7.68
N ALA A 275 -15.23 16.33 -8.55
CA ALA A 275 -15.03 16.27 -10.00
C ALA A 275 -13.90 17.21 -10.46
N ALA A 276 -13.84 18.42 -9.88
CA ALA A 276 -12.77 19.39 -10.18
C ALA A 276 -11.44 18.92 -9.61
N PHE A 277 -11.44 18.28 -8.45
CA PHE A 277 -10.23 17.70 -7.84
C PHE A 277 -9.64 16.60 -8.73
N VAL A 278 -10.48 15.68 -9.21
CA VAL A 278 -10.03 14.61 -10.13
C VAL A 278 -9.50 15.18 -11.43
N ALA A 279 -10.13 16.21 -11.98
CA ALA A 279 -9.72 16.83 -13.24
C ALA A 279 -8.48 17.74 -13.13
N ALA A 280 -8.05 18.10 -11.92
CA ALA A 280 -6.95 19.03 -11.68
C ALA A 280 -5.54 18.37 -11.75
N THR A 281 -5.46 17.08 -11.95
CA THR A 281 -4.20 16.32 -12.01
C THR A 281 -4.12 15.47 -13.28
N GLU A 282 -2.91 15.18 -13.71
CA GLU A 282 -2.64 14.26 -14.83
C GLU A 282 -2.81 12.77 -14.44
N PHE A 283 -2.91 12.48 -13.13
CA PHE A 283 -3.11 11.12 -12.64
C PHE A 283 -4.59 10.74 -12.66
N ASP A 284 -4.88 9.46 -12.87
CA ASP A 284 -6.23 8.92 -12.56
C ASP A 284 -6.36 8.76 -11.05
N ILE A 285 -6.96 9.71 -10.40
CA ILE A 285 -7.27 9.67 -8.98
C ILE A 285 -8.76 9.41 -8.71
N SER A 286 -9.47 8.85 -9.69
CA SER A 286 -10.88 8.47 -9.53
C SER A 286 -11.07 7.60 -8.29
N PRO A 287 -12.18 7.77 -7.55
CA PRO A 287 -12.50 6.95 -6.39
C PRO A 287 -12.52 5.46 -6.71
N VAL A 288 -11.91 4.66 -5.84
CA VAL A 288 -11.81 3.20 -5.98
C VAL A 288 -12.98 2.55 -5.25
N THR A 289 -13.63 1.58 -5.90
CA THR A 289 -14.76 0.82 -5.34
C THR A 289 -14.52 -0.68 -5.46
N ASP A 290 -15.35 -1.49 -4.78
CA ASP A 290 -15.28 -2.96 -4.90
C ASP A 290 -15.59 -3.46 -6.32
N ASP A 291 -16.37 -2.71 -7.10
CA ASP A 291 -16.64 -3.04 -8.51
C ASP A 291 -15.46 -2.69 -9.44
N ARG A 292 -14.53 -1.82 -8.97
CA ARG A 292 -13.33 -1.39 -9.70
C ARG A 292 -12.16 -1.20 -8.73
N PRO A 293 -11.58 -2.30 -8.20
CA PRO A 293 -10.62 -2.26 -7.10
C PRO A 293 -9.16 -2.03 -7.55
N PHE A 294 -8.93 -1.26 -8.62
CA PHE A 294 -7.60 -1.04 -9.20
C PHE A 294 -6.92 0.18 -8.59
N PHE A 295 -6.54 0.08 -7.32
CA PHE A 295 -5.98 1.21 -6.57
C PHE A 295 -4.66 1.72 -7.13
N TYR A 296 -3.81 0.85 -7.64
CA TYR A 296 -2.48 1.20 -8.14
C TYR A 296 -2.47 1.71 -9.59
N ASP A 297 -3.58 1.58 -10.32
CA ASP A 297 -3.73 2.09 -11.68
C ASP A 297 -4.00 3.61 -11.67
N ALA A 298 -2.98 4.38 -11.28
CA ALA A 298 -3.07 5.85 -11.17
C ALA A 298 -2.48 6.57 -12.39
N ILE A 299 -1.90 5.87 -13.35
CA ILE A 299 -1.32 6.46 -14.57
C ILE A 299 -2.31 6.25 -15.71
N PRO A 300 -2.87 7.33 -16.30
CA PRO A 300 -3.81 7.20 -17.41
C PRO A 300 -3.16 6.56 -18.64
N GLY A 301 -3.85 5.60 -19.24
CA GLY A 301 -3.41 4.93 -20.47
C GLY A 301 -2.63 3.65 -20.22
N LEU A 302 -2.11 3.07 -21.29
CA LEU A 302 -1.28 1.87 -21.21
C LEU A 302 0.14 2.24 -20.77
N ASP A 303 0.69 1.51 -19.80
CA ASP A 303 2.09 1.64 -19.42
C ASP A 303 2.99 1.45 -20.65
N VAL A 304 3.97 2.33 -20.80
CA VAL A 304 4.88 2.33 -21.95
C VAL A 304 5.62 1.00 -22.11
N LYS A 305 5.91 0.31 -21.01
CA LYS A 305 6.55 -1.01 -21.02
C LYS A 305 5.60 -2.07 -21.58
N LEU A 306 4.30 -1.99 -21.20
CA LEU A 306 3.26 -2.86 -21.76
C LEU A 306 3.09 -2.63 -23.27
N VAL A 307 3.11 -1.37 -23.71
CA VAL A 307 3.08 -1.03 -25.14
C VAL A 307 4.26 -1.66 -25.89
N TRP A 308 5.49 -1.53 -25.34
CA TRP A 308 6.66 -2.17 -25.95
C TRP A 308 6.59 -3.69 -25.96
N LEU A 309 6.06 -4.29 -24.91
CA LEU A 309 5.85 -5.74 -24.82
C LEU A 309 4.82 -6.21 -25.87
N LEU A 310 3.71 -5.48 -26.03
CA LEU A 310 2.69 -5.78 -27.06
C LEU A 310 3.25 -5.61 -28.47
N LEU A 311 3.98 -4.52 -28.72
CA LEU A 311 4.64 -4.30 -30.01
C LEU A 311 5.70 -5.37 -30.30
N GLY A 312 6.51 -5.74 -29.31
CA GLY A 312 7.53 -6.77 -29.43
C GLY A 312 6.93 -8.15 -29.70
N SER A 313 5.91 -8.54 -28.95
CA SER A 313 5.20 -9.81 -29.15
C SER A 313 4.44 -9.83 -30.50
N GLY A 314 3.82 -8.74 -30.87
CA GLY A 314 3.19 -8.57 -32.21
C GLY A 314 4.21 -8.71 -33.33
N PHE A 315 5.37 -8.07 -33.21
CA PHE A 315 6.47 -8.18 -34.18
C PHE A 315 7.00 -9.62 -34.30
N LEU A 316 7.22 -10.30 -33.19
CA LEU A 316 7.63 -11.70 -33.16
C LEU A 316 6.55 -12.61 -33.78
N GLY A 317 5.28 -12.35 -33.53
CA GLY A 317 4.15 -13.03 -34.13
C GLY A 317 4.14 -12.87 -35.67
N VAL A 318 4.36 -11.66 -36.17
CA VAL A 318 4.47 -11.39 -37.61
C VAL A 318 5.67 -12.12 -38.22
N LEU A 319 6.83 -12.10 -37.56
CA LEU A 319 8.00 -12.84 -38.00
C LEU A 319 7.73 -14.37 -38.08
N ALA A 320 7.06 -14.93 -37.08
CA ALA A 320 6.67 -16.33 -37.04
C ALA A 320 5.70 -16.69 -38.16
N LEU A 321 4.78 -15.81 -38.55
CA LEU A 321 3.88 -15.98 -39.68
C LEU A 321 4.59 -15.88 -41.04
N LEU A 322 5.61 -15.00 -41.14
CA LEU A 322 6.36 -14.79 -42.37
C LEU A 322 7.47 -15.85 -42.61
N ALA A 323 7.98 -16.47 -41.56
CA ALA A 323 9.05 -17.46 -41.63
C ALA A 323 8.74 -18.66 -42.56
N PRO A 324 7.51 -19.22 -42.58
CA PRO A 324 7.14 -20.27 -43.55
C PRO A 324 7.17 -19.80 -45.01
N LEU A 325 6.81 -18.53 -45.26
CA LEU A 325 6.85 -17.93 -46.58
C LEU A 325 8.29 -17.80 -47.09
N ALA A 326 9.19 -17.37 -46.20
CA ALA A 326 10.61 -17.24 -46.50
C ALA A 326 11.30 -18.60 -46.68
N SER A 327 10.86 -19.65 -45.98
CA SER A 327 11.45 -20.99 -46.04
C SER A 327 11.04 -21.80 -47.27
N GLY A 328 10.16 -21.30 -48.13
CA GLY A 328 9.66 -22.03 -49.30
C GLY A 328 8.70 -23.19 -48.97
N ALA A 329 8.44 -23.47 -47.68
CA ALA A 329 7.61 -24.59 -47.22
C ALA A 329 6.17 -24.53 -47.78
N ILE A 330 5.63 -23.32 -47.93
CA ILE A 330 4.30 -23.10 -48.53
C ILE A 330 4.36 -23.31 -50.06
N ARG A 331 5.46 -22.95 -50.71
CA ARG A 331 5.62 -23.05 -52.16
C ARG A 331 5.64 -24.52 -52.62
N GLU A 332 6.09 -25.42 -51.74
CA GLU A 332 6.14 -26.87 -52.01
C GLU A 332 4.94 -27.66 -51.48
N ARG A 333 3.93 -26.99 -50.88
CA ARG A 333 2.73 -27.60 -50.23
C ARG A 333 3.08 -28.60 -49.10
N ARG A 334 4.22 -28.47 -48.44
CA ARG A 334 4.65 -29.32 -47.32
C ARG A 334 4.30 -28.70 -45.97
N LEU A 335 3.04 -28.29 -45.77
CA LEU A 335 2.57 -27.68 -44.53
C LEU A 335 2.75 -28.58 -43.28
N GLY A 336 2.87 -29.91 -43.48
CA GLY A 336 3.13 -30.85 -42.38
C GLY A 336 4.60 -30.93 -41.93
N GLU A 337 5.52 -30.30 -42.66
CA GLU A 337 6.96 -30.29 -42.33
C GLU A 337 7.43 -28.94 -41.76
N LEU A 338 6.51 -28.10 -41.33
CA LEU A 338 6.90 -26.86 -40.61
C LEU A 338 7.74 -27.24 -39.40
N PRO A 339 8.93 -26.59 -39.21
CA PRO A 339 9.80 -26.96 -38.12
C PRO A 339 9.03 -26.94 -36.78
N PRO A 340 9.23 -27.95 -35.91
CA PRO A 340 8.56 -27.98 -34.57
C PRO A 340 8.72 -26.71 -33.77
N LEU A 341 9.80 -25.96 -34.03
CA LEU A 341 10.03 -24.63 -33.45
C LEU A 341 8.91 -23.63 -33.76
N LEU A 342 8.34 -23.62 -34.98
CA LEU A 342 7.26 -22.69 -35.34
C LEU A 342 5.97 -23.00 -34.57
N TRP A 343 5.65 -24.26 -34.36
CA TRP A 343 4.53 -24.66 -33.51
C TRP A 343 4.79 -24.36 -32.06
N ALA A 344 6.03 -24.48 -31.57
CA ALA A 344 6.44 -24.11 -30.24
C ALA A 344 6.33 -22.58 -30.03
N PHE A 345 6.73 -21.75 -30.99
CA PHE A 345 6.54 -20.29 -30.94
C PHE A 345 5.08 -19.88 -30.99
N PHE A 346 4.25 -20.55 -31.79
CA PHE A 346 2.82 -20.27 -31.83
C PHE A 346 2.14 -20.64 -30.50
N ALA A 347 2.48 -21.80 -29.93
CA ALA A 347 1.99 -22.24 -28.64
C ALA A 347 2.47 -21.32 -27.48
N ALA A 348 3.74 -20.90 -27.55
CA ALA A 348 4.28 -19.94 -26.56
C ALA A 348 3.62 -18.57 -26.68
N GLY A 349 3.34 -18.07 -27.88
CA GLY A 349 2.63 -16.81 -28.11
C GLY A 349 1.17 -16.86 -27.64
N LEU A 350 0.47 -17.97 -27.89
CA LEU A 350 -0.86 -18.22 -27.34
C LEU A 350 -0.84 -18.32 -25.81
N GLY A 351 0.14 -19.06 -25.25
CA GLY A 351 0.30 -19.19 -23.80
C GLY A 351 0.59 -17.85 -23.11
N ALA A 352 1.45 -17.01 -23.68
CA ALA A 352 1.71 -15.66 -23.18
C ALA A 352 0.47 -14.77 -23.29
N GLY A 353 -0.30 -14.88 -24.37
CA GLY A 353 -1.57 -14.18 -24.53
C GLY A 353 -2.62 -14.60 -23.50
N PHE A 354 -2.73 -15.90 -23.21
CA PHE A 354 -3.63 -16.40 -22.17
C PHE A 354 -3.20 -15.96 -20.77
N MET A 355 -1.90 -15.96 -20.44
CA MET A 355 -1.41 -15.45 -19.15
C MET A 355 -1.67 -13.95 -18.96
N MET A 356 -1.76 -13.17 -20.03
CA MET A 356 -2.09 -11.74 -19.96
C MET A 356 -3.60 -11.45 -19.80
N VAL A 357 -4.47 -12.41 -20.08
CA VAL A 357 -5.93 -12.28 -19.93
C VAL A 357 -6.37 -12.71 -18.52
N GLU A 358 -5.55 -13.50 -17.79
CA GLU A 358 -5.82 -13.94 -16.42
C GLU A 358 -5.15 -13.05 -15.34
N ILE A 359 -4.41 -12.01 -15.74
CA ILE A 359 -3.85 -11.00 -14.83
C ILE A 359 -4.68 -9.71 -14.97
#